data_73df7de60df6629af767dfcbdeeb973a
#
_entry.id   73df7de60df6629af767dfcbdeeb973a
#
_cell.length_a   1.000
_cell.length_b   1.000
_cell.length_c   1.000
_cell.angle_alpha   90.00
_cell.angle_beta   90.00
_cell.angle_gamma   90.00
#
_symmetry.space_group_name_H-M   'P 1'
#
loop_
_entity.id
_entity.type
_entity.pdbx_description
1 polymer ?
#
loop_
_entity_poly.entity_id
_entity_poly.type
_entity_poly.pdbx_seq_one_letter_code
_entity_poly.pdbx_strand_id
1 'polypeptide(L)'
;MKRIFLMMAVMATMLLSANAQETKPAKVPAYKGIIERVQPNGDTLRTYLRGDEHKHWMMTEDGWQIFETNRGWYKYAKLNRKGQVVSSCRKAHNADKRSKCEIKWLDKHGVKKNL
;
A
#
# COMPACT_ATOMS: atom_id res chain seq x y z
N MET A 1 -14.98 39.60 -36.37
CA MET A 1 -15.62 39.68 -35.26
C MET A 1 -15.94 38.46 -34.61
N LYS A 2 -16.56 37.57 -35.20
CA LYS A 2 -16.93 36.42 -34.53
C LYS A 2 -15.82 35.58 -34.09
N ARG A 3 -14.72 35.58 -34.70
CA ARG A 3 -13.68 34.77 -34.29
C ARG A 3 -13.16 35.04 -32.97
N ILE A 4 -13.36 36.14 -32.47
CA ILE A 4 -12.87 36.50 -31.19
C ILE A 4 -13.44 35.66 -30.12
N PHE A 5 -14.63 35.26 -30.25
CA PHE A 5 -15.23 34.49 -29.22
C PHE A 5 -14.57 33.16 -28.99
N LEU A 6 -14.07 32.61 -30.00
CA LEU A 6 -13.45 31.35 -29.86
C LEU A 6 -12.30 31.38 -28.95
N MET A 7 -11.58 32.39 -29.00
CA MET A 7 -10.43 32.44 -28.21
C MET A 7 -10.73 32.45 -26.77
N MET A 8 -11.74 33.10 -26.41
CA MET A 8 -12.05 33.19 -25.04
C MET A 8 -12.38 31.83 -24.50
N ALA A 9 -13.02 31.07 -25.21
CA ALA A 9 -13.41 29.76 -24.71
C ALA A 9 -12.21 28.95 -24.40
N VAL A 10 -11.24 29.06 -25.20
CA VAL A 10 -10.06 28.27 -24.98
C VAL A 10 -9.36 28.63 -23.72
N MET A 11 -9.30 29.87 -23.42
CA MET A 11 -8.62 30.26 -22.24
C MET A 11 -9.27 29.69 -21.03
N ALA A 12 -10.52 29.69 -20.98
CA ALA A 12 -11.19 29.19 -19.82
C ALA A 12 -10.82 27.74 -19.58
N THR A 13 -10.64 27.02 -20.58
CA THR A 13 -10.33 25.63 -20.40
C THR A 13 -9.01 25.43 -19.78
N MET A 14 -8.08 26.22 -20.15
CA MET A 14 -6.79 26.03 -19.61
C MET A 14 -6.75 26.27 -18.14
N LEU A 15 -7.45 27.18 -17.67
CA LEU A 15 -7.43 27.46 -16.27
C LEU A 15 -7.86 26.29 -15.47
N LEU A 16 -8.81 25.60 -15.92
CA LEU A 16 -9.27 24.49 -15.19
C LEU A 16 -8.23 23.44 -15.00
N SER A 17 -7.50 23.18 -16.01
CA SER A 17 -6.53 22.15 -15.88
C SER A 17 -5.48 22.49 -14.88
N ALA A 18 -5.19 23.69 -14.70
CA ALA A 18 -4.16 24.07 -13.80
C ALA A 18 -4.48 23.68 -12.38
N ASN A 19 -5.72 23.65 -12.06
CA ASN A 19 -6.02 23.37 -10.72
C ASN A 19 -5.89 21.97 -10.35
N ALA A 20 -5.95 21.16 -11.25
CA ALA A 20 -5.92 19.82 -10.94
C ALA A 20 -4.85 19.35 -10.08
N GLN A 21 -3.79 19.98 -10.12
CA GLN A 21 -2.80 19.40 -9.46
C GLN A 21 -2.52 19.79 -8.18
N GLU A 22 -3.25 20.19 -7.52
CA GLU A 22 -2.89 20.54 -6.36
C GLU A 22 -2.15 19.64 -5.67
N THR A 23 -1.19 19.71 -5.35
CA THR A 23 -0.38 18.88 -4.75
C THR A 23 -0.64 18.53 -3.45
N LYS A 24 -0.17 17.52 -2.93
CA LYS A 24 -0.38 17.24 -1.67
C LYS A 24 0.64 17.60 -0.76
N PRO A 25 0.39 17.83 0.42
CA PRO A 25 1.33 18.25 1.42
C PRO A 25 2.29 17.17 1.75
N ALA A 26 3.46 17.46 1.92
CA ALA A 26 4.47 16.52 2.21
C ALA A 26 4.43 15.97 3.58
N LYS A 27 3.92 16.68 4.55
CA LYS A 27 3.95 16.18 5.86
C LYS A 27 2.69 15.64 6.33
N VAL A 28 2.05 14.84 5.68
CA VAL A 28 0.83 14.30 6.14
C VAL A 28 1.07 13.18 7.08
N PRO A 29 0.30 12.98 8.07
CA PRO A 29 0.45 11.86 8.99
C PRO A 29 0.14 10.58 8.24
N ALA A 30 0.59 9.47 8.73
CA ALA A 30 0.37 8.21 8.08
C ALA A 30 -1.12 7.96 7.89
N TYR A 31 -1.49 7.52 6.73
CA TYR A 31 -2.86 7.25 6.42
C TYR A 31 -3.30 6.01 7.17
N LYS A 32 -4.40 6.09 7.88
CA LYS A 32 -4.85 4.98 8.70
C LYS A 32 -5.76 3.99 7.99
N GLY A 33 -6.14 4.25 6.80
CA GLY A 33 -7.02 3.35 6.08
C GLY A 33 -6.27 2.33 5.26
N ILE A 34 -7.00 1.60 4.43
CA ILE A 34 -6.40 0.60 3.58
C ILE A 34 -5.64 1.25 2.45
N ILE A 35 -4.45 0.78 2.21
CA ILE A 35 -3.62 1.24 1.11
C ILE A 35 -3.42 0.07 0.17
N GLU A 36 -3.82 0.24 -1.07
CA GLU A 36 -3.63 -0.82 -2.05
C GLU A 36 -2.26 -0.74 -2.66
N ARG A 37 -1.58 -1.88 -2.75
CA ARG A 37 -0.25 -1.95 -3.31
C ARG A 37 -0.26 -2.95 -4.45
N VAL A 38 0.37 -2.59 -5.57
CA VAL A 38 0.38 -3.46 -6.73
C VAL A 38 1.70 -4.23 -6.74
N GLN A 39 1.62 -5.53 -6.87
CA GLN A 39 2.80 -6.38 -6.90
C GLN A 39 3.26 -6.61 -8.33
N PRO A 40 4.48 -7.10 -8.56
CA PRO A 40 5.03 -7.24 -9.90
C PRO A 40 4.19 -8.08 -10.87
N ASN A 41 3.40 -9.00 -10.37
CA ASN A 41 2.54 -9.79 -11.25
C ASN A 41 1.20 -9.11 -11.53
N GLY A 42 1.01 -7.90 -11.05
CA GLY A 42 -0.23 -7.16 -11.27
C GLY A 42 -1.30 -7.33 -10.20
N ASP A 43 -1.07 -8.22 -9.23
CA ASP A 43 -2.05 -8.42 -8.18
C ASP A 43 -2.03 -7.26 -7.21
N THR A 44 -3.18 -6.89 -6.70
CA THR A 44 -3.30 -5.82 -5.73
C THR A 44 -3.41 -6.41 -4.34
N LEU A 45 -2.62 -5.88 -3.42
CA LEU A 45 -2.63 -6.32 -2.05
C LEU A 45 -3.18 -5.20 -1.18
N ARG A 46 -4.17 -5.47 -0.37
CA ARG A 46 -4.75 -4.48 0.53
C ARG A 46 -3.98 -4.51 1.85
N THR A 47 -3.46 -3.38 2.25
CA THR A 47 -2.58 -3.29 3.41
C THR A 47 -2.95 -2.14 4.32
N TYR A 48 -2.44 -2.21 5.54
CA TYR A 48 -2.49 -1.09 6.47
C TYR A 48 -1.07 -0.72 6.84
N LEU A 49 -0.84 0.55 7.08
CA LEU A 49 0.44 1.01 7.60
C LEU A 49 0.18 1.54 8.99
N ARG A 50 0.90 1.07 9.98
CA ARG A 50 0.70 1.46 11.36
C ARG A 50 2.02 1.87 12.01
N GLY A 51 1.92 2.57 13.13
CA GLY A 51 3.09 3.00 13.87
C GLY A 51 3.28 4.50 13.81
N ASP A 52 4.46 4.96 14.19
CA ASP A 52 4.77 6.39 14.17
C ASP A 52 6.05 6.60 13.38
N GLU A 53 6.62 7.78 13.45
CA GLU A 53 7.79 8.09 12.66
C GLU A 53 9.02 7.31 13.08
N HIS A 54 9.06 6.79 14.30
CA HIS A 54 10.22 6.05 14.76
C HIS A 54 10.06 4.56 14.52
N LYS A 55 8.86 4.03 14.54
CA LYS A 55 8.66 2.64 14.39
C LYS A 55 7.36 2.40 13.67
N HIS A 56 7.42 1.80 12.53
CA HIS A 56 6.23 1.54 11.76
C HIS A 56 6.31 0.17 11.10
N TRP A 57 5.17 -0.37 10.76
CA TRP A 57 5.10 -1.67 10.11
C TRP A 57 3.91 -1.70 9.16
N MET A 58 4.00 -2.60 8.18
CA MET A 58 2.95 -2.78 7.21
C MET A 58 2.30 -4.12 7.49
N MET A 59 1.00 -4.24 7.28
CA MET A 59 0.31 -5.51 7.51
C MET A 59 -0.83 -5.69 6.54
N THR A 60 -1.28 -6.92 6.37
CA THR A 60 -2.41 -7.23 5.51
C THR A 60 -3.68 -6.71 6.18
N GLU A 61 -4.80 -6.72 5.45
CA GLU A 61 -6.02 -6.19 6.01
C GLU A 61 -6.52 -7.00 7.20
N ASP A 62 -6.11 -8.24 7.36
CA ASP A 62 -6.47 -9.05 8.51
C ASP A 62 -5.36 -9.11 9.57
N GLY A 63 -4.36 -8.26 9.46
CA GLY A 63 -3.40 -8.08 10.57
C GLY A 63 -2.08 -8.81 10.51
N TRP A 64 -1.78 -9.52 9.41
CA TRP A 64 -0.49 -10.19 9.31
C TRP A 64 0.58 -9.23 8.87
N GLN A 65 1.67 -9.14 9.60
CA GLN A 65 2.75 -8.23 9.25
C GLN A 65 3.45 -8.68 7.97
N ILE A 66 3.81 -7.73 7.11
CA ILE A 66 4.49 -8.00 5.86
C ILE A 66 5.63 -7.03 5.66
N PHE A 67 6.54 -7.38 4.77
CA PHE A 67 7.65 -6.53 4.39
C PHE A 67 7.68 -6.37 2.88
N GLU A 68 8.07 -5.21 2.43
CA GLU A 68 8.27 -4.96 1.01
C GLU A 68 9.70 -5.36 0.66
N THR A 69 9.89 -6.09 -0.42
CA THR A 69 11.21 -6.50 -0.85
C THR A 69 11.73 -5.54 -1.90
N ASN A 70 13.01 -5.66 -2.23
CA ASN A 70 13.65 -4.81 -3.22
C ASN A 70 13.01 -4.88 -4.59
N ARG A 71 12.35 -5.97 -4.91
CA ARG A 71 11.76 -6.15 -6.22
C ARG A 71 10.29 -5.80 -6.28
N GLY A 72 9.77 -5.24 -5.22
CA GLY A 72 8.37 -4.83 -5.17
C GLY A 72 7.39 -5.89 -4.73
N TRP A 73 7.88 -7.06 -4.32
CA TRP A 73 7.02 -8.08 -3.77
C TRP A 73 6.82 -7.83 -2.29
N TYR A 74 5.69 -8.25 -1.77
CA TYR A 74 5.42 -8.15 -0.34
C TYR A 74 5.43 -9.58 0.21
N LYS A 75 6.16 -9.79 1.29
CA LYS A 75 6.30 -11.10 1.90
C LYS A 75 5.90 -11.06 3.36
N TYR A 76 5.37 -12.17 3.86
CA TYR A 76 4.95 -12.22 5.25
C TYR A 76 6.15 -12.18 6.19
N ALA A 77 5.95 -11.58 7.35
CA ALA A 77 6.96 -11.56 8.39
C ALA A 77 6.90 -12.87 9.16
N LYS A 78 8.01 -13.25 9.76
CA LYS A 78 8.09 -14.40 10.65
C LYS A 78 9.09 -14.09 11.74
N LEU A 79 9.14 -14.89 12.77
CA LEU A 79 10.14 -14.76 13.81
C LEU A 79 11.30 -15.69 13.50
N ASN A 80 12.51 -15.20 13.67
CA ASN A 80 13.69 -16.04 13.47
C ASN A 80 14.00 -16.76 14.79
N ARG A 81 15.10 -17.49 14.84
CA ARG A 81 15.47 -18.22 16.04
C ARG A 81 15.71 -17.34 17.23
N LYS A 82 16.10 -16.08 17.01
CA LYS A 82 16.35 -15.16 18.08
C LYS A 82 15.12 -14.40 18.50
N GLY A 83 13.97 -14.71 17.92
CA GLY A 83 12.73 -14.02 18.25
C GLY A 83 12.56 -12.68 17.54
N GLN A 84 13.40 -12.36 16.57
CA GLN A 84 13.28 -11.11 15.84
C GLN A 84 12.37 -11.28 14.65
N VAL A 85 11.66 -10.22 14.29
CA VAL A 85 10.75 -10.23 13.16
C VAL A 85 11.54 -10.01 11.88
N VAL A 86 11.48 -10.93 10.96
CA VAL A 86 12.20 -10.85 9.70
C VAL A 86 11.28 -11.23 8.55
N SER A 87 11.67 -10.93 7.32
CA SER A 87 10.89 -11.28 6.16
C SER A 87 11.04 -12.77 5.87
N SER A 88 9.94 -13.43 5.54
CA SER A 88 9.99 -14.82 5.15
C SER A 88 10.12 -14.91 3.63
N CYS A 89 10.08 -16.12 3.11
CA CYS A 89 10.09 -16.33 1.66
C CYS A 89 8.70 -16.38 1.07
N ARG A 90 7.67 -16.28 1.88
CA ARG A 90 6.32 -16.42 1.38
C ARG A 90 5.73 -15.11 0.91
N LYS A 91 5.24 -15.08 -0.31
CA LYS A 91 4.61 -13.89 -0.86
C LYS A 91 3.26 -13.67 -0.22
N ALA A 92 2.94 -12.43 0.04
CA ALA A 92 1.69 -12.08 0.69
C ALA A 92 0.53 -12.05 -0.31
N HIS A 93 -0.63 -12.44 0.16
CA HIS A 93 -1.86 -12.41 -0.63
C HIS A 93 -2.99 -11.87 0.23
N ASN A 94 -4.02 -11.36 -0.41
CA ASN A 94 -5.23 -10.97 0.31
C ASN A 94 -5.88 -12.21 0.90
N ALA A 95 -6.63 -12.01 1.96
CA ALA A 95 -7.22 -13.14 2.68
C ALA A 95 -8.05 -14.06 1.78
N ASP A 96 -8.75 -13.51 0.84
CA ASP A 96 -9.62 -14.29 -0.03
C ASP A 96 -8.85 -15.04 -1.13
N LYS A 97 -7.56 -14.82 -1.25
CA LYS A 97 -6.76 -15.49 -2.26
C LYS A 97 -5.70 -16.43 -1.71
N ARG A 98 -5.76 -16.72 -0.45
CA ARG A 98 -4.76 -17.59 0.18
C ARG A 98 -5.10 -19.06 0.01
N SER A 99 -4.08 -19.87 -0.20
CA SER A 99 -4.24 -21.30 -0.25
C SER A 99 -4.33 -21.85 1.17
N LYS A 100 -4.75 -23.07 1.31
CA LYS A 100 -4.82 -23.71 2.62
C LYS A 100 -3.44 -23.83 3.26
N CYS A 101 -2.43 -24.10 2.46
CA CYS A 101 -1.07 -24.19 2.97
C CYS A 101 -0.59 -22.86 3.51
N GLU A 102 -0.95 -21.79 2.83
CA GLU A 102 -0.55 -20.47 3.26
C GLU A 102 -1.23 -20.10 4.56
N ILE A 103 -2.49 -20.41 4.71
CA ILE A 103 -3.22 -20.15 5.94
C ILE A 103 -2.61 -20.91 7.11
N LYS A 104 -2.27 -22.18 6.90
CA LYS A 104 -1.65 -22.96 7.95
C LYS A 104 -0.28 -22.41 8.32
N TRP A 105 0.47 -22.01 7.34
CA TRP A 105 1.79 -21.42 7.59
C TRP A 105 1.67 -20.15 8.42
N LEU A 106 0.69 -19.30 8.09
CA LEU A 106 0.49 -18.07 8.83
C LEU A 106 0.11 -18.34 10.28
N ASP A 107 -0.72 -19.32 10.52
CA ASP A 107 -1.10 -19.66 11.89
C ASP A 107 0.09 -20.14 12.71
N LYS A 108 1.04 -20.78 12.06
CA LYS A 108 2.20 -21.28 12.76
C LYS A 108 3.34 -20.30 12.86
N HIS A 109 3.60 -19.56 11.80
CA HIS A 109 4.80 -18.76 11.70
C HIS A 109 4.56 -17.26 11.51
N GLY A 110 3.37 -16.87 11.13
CA GLY A 110 3.09 -15.46 10.85
C GLY A 110 3.16 -14.60 12.09
N VAL A 111 3.36 -13.31 11.88
CA VAL A 111 3.39 -12.34 12.96
C VAL A 111 2.13 -11.51 12.86
N LYS A 112 1.23 -11.64 13.82
CA LYS A 112 -0.03 -10.93 13.78
C LYS A 112 0.05 -9.68 14.62
N LYS A 113 -0.46 -8.57 14.08
CA LYS A 113 -0.47 -7.30 14.78
C LYS A 113 -1.90 -6.84 14.96
N ASN A 114 -2.11 -6.01 15.95
CA ASN A 114 -3.43 -5.48 16.17
C ASN A 114 -3.73 -4.39 15.17
N LEU A 115 -4.93 -4.35 14.69
CA LEU A 115 -5.35 -3.32 13.74
C LEU A 115 -5.63 -1.96 14.38
#